data_e35378f7fe75ca85b625078534525fdb
#
_entry.id   e35378f7fe75ca85b625078534525fdb
#
_cell.length_a   1.000
_cell.length_b   1.000
_cell.length_c   1.000
_cell.angle_alpha   90.00
_cell.angle_beta   90.00
_cell.angle_gamma   90.00
#
_symmetry.space_group_name_H-M   'P 1'
#
loop_
_entity.id
_entity.type
_entity.pdbx_description
1 polymer ?
#
loop_
_entity_poly.entity_id
_entity_poly.type
_entity_poly.pdbx_seq_one_letter_code
_entity_poly.pdbx_strand_id
1 'polypeptide(L)'
;MKFDHINISAPADVLAKEKDYLCEVFDLTLGERPNFKKHGYWLYAKDQAVIHLTESDKHVPNTKNAYIDHIAFQLTGVADFVKKLQAQNIQFDVTYLSDVNCTQVFFNSPAGIGLEANFKNESLKKV
;
A
#
# COMPACT_ATOMS: atom_id res chain seq x y z
N MET A 1 9.38 -18.33 10.88
CA MET A 1 9.62 -16.97 10.31
C MET A 1 8.29 -16.33 10.01
N LYS A 2 8.17 -15.04 10.30
CA LYS A 2 6.97 -14.24 10.02
C LYS A 2 7.42 -12.92 9.39
N PHE A 3 6.69 -12.47 8.37
CA PHE A 3 6.97 -11.16 7.78
C PHE A 3 6.66 -10.07 8.82
N ASP A 4 7.56 -9.13 9.03
CA ASP A 4 7.39 -8.08 10.05
C ASP A 4 6.95 -6.75 9.44
N HIS A 5 7.79 -6.15 8.63
CA HIS A 5 7.48 -4.85 8.03
C HIS A 5 8.31 -4.59 6.79
N ILE A 6 7.91 -3.56 6.05
CA ILE A 6 8.75 -2.92 5.05
C ILE A 6 9.04 -1.49 5.50
N ASN A 7 10.21 -0.98 5.13
CA ASN A 7 10.57 0.41 5.38
C ASN A 7 10.68 1.17 4.07
N ILE A 8 10.02 2.33 4.02
CA ILE A 8 10.07 3.25 2.89
C ILE A 8 10.83 4.48 3.38
N SER A 9 11.93 4.83 2.71
CA SER A 9 12.74 5.99 3.05
C SER A 9 12.61 7.03 1.93
N ALA A 10 12.18 8.24 2.29
CA ALA A 10 11.90 9.30 1.32
C ALA A 10 12.02 10.67 1.96
N PRO A 11 12.10 11.75 1.16
CA PRO A 11 12.05 13.11 1.70
C PRO A 11 10.74 13.38 2.45
N ALA A 12 10.76 14.35 3.34
CA ALA A 12 9.64 14.64 4.25
C ALA A 12 8.31 14.86 3.53
N ASP A 13 8.31 15.59 2.41
CA ASP A 13 7.10 15.88 1.64
C ASP A 13 6.51 14.63 0.99
N VAL A 14 7.33 13.76 0.43
CA VAL A 14 6.90 12.47 -0.14
C VAL A 14 6.37 11.58 0.97
N LEU A 15 7.06 11.55 2.09
CA LEU A 15 6.72 10.70 3.23
C LEU A 15 5.34 11.04 3.81
N ALA A 16 5.02 12.33 3.91
CA ALA A 16 3.72 12.79 4.39
C ALA A 16 2.59 12.32 3.46
N LYS A 17 2.80 12.41 2.15
CA LYS A 17 1.83 11.95 1.14
C LYS A 17 1.67 10.43 1.18
N GLU A 18 2.77 9.68 1.31
CA GLU A 18 2.73 8.22 1.46
C GLU A 18 1.90 7.81 2.69
N LYS A 19 2.17 8.46 3.82
CA LYS A 19 1.44 8.19 5.07
C LYS A 19 -0.06 8.36 4.88
N ASP A 20 -0.49 9.49 4.37
CA ASP A 20 -1.91 9.78 4.17
C ASP A 20 -2.54 8.79 3.18
N TYR A 21 -1.85 8.52 2.08
CA TYR A 21 -2.32 7.63 1.03
C TYR A 21 -2.51 6.20 1.54
N LEU A 22 -1.47 5.64 2.18
CA LEU A 22 -1.51 4.26 2.65
C LEU A 22 -2.52 4.07 3.79
N CYS A 23 -2.64 5.04 4.69
CA CYS A 23 -3.64 4.98 5.74
C CYS A 23 -5.05 5.00 5.17
N GLU A 24 -5.30 5.85 4.18
CA GLU A 24 -6.63 5.96 3.59
C GLU A 24 -7.01 4.77 2.72
N VAL A 25 -6.09 4.33 1.85
CA VAL A 25 -6.39 3.26 0.89
C VAL A 25 -6.50 1.89 1.58
N PHE A 26 -5.61 1.60 2.52
CA PHE A 26 -5.56 0.29 3.18
C PHE A 26 -6.12 0.29 4.61
N ASP A 27 -6.74 1.37 5.04
CA ASP A 27 -7.28 1.50 6.41
C ASP A 27 -6.20 1.24 7.49
N LEU A 28 -4.96 1.67 7.22
CA LEU A 28 -3.91 1.60 8.21
C LEU A 28 -4.05 2.75 9.20
N THR A 29 -3.58 2.54 10.42
CA THR A 29 -3.61 3.57 11.47
C THR A 29 -2.20 4.02 11.81
N LEU A 30 -2.04 5.34 11.98
CA LEU A 30 -0.81 5.92 12.48
C LEU A 30 -0.70 5.58 13.97
N GLY A 31 0.43 5.02 14.40
CA GLY A 31 0.60 4.58 15.78
C GLY A 31 1.98 4.86 16.33
N GLU A 32 2.24 4.32 17.51
CA GLU A 32 3.48 4.52 18.24
C GLU A 32 4.69 4.14 17.42
N ARG A 33 5.74 4.93 17.55
CA ARG A 33 7.03 4.74 16.92
C ARG A 33 8.12 5.08 17.94
N PRO A 34 9.16 4.24 18.09
CA PRO A 34 10.27 4.58 18.97
C PRO A 34 10.88 5.93 18.62
N ASN A 35 11.49 6.58 19.60
CA ASN A 35 12.06 7.91 19.43
C ASN A 35 13.40 7.86 18.69
N PHE A 36 13.36 7.59 17.39
CA PHE A 36 14.54 7.60 16.53
C PHE A 36 14.98 9.04 16.23
N LYS A 37 16.27 9.21 15.91
CA LYS A 37 16.79 10.53 15.51
C LYS A 37 16.13 11.05 14.23
N LYS A 38 15.90 10.17 13.25
CA LYS A 38 15.23 10.53 12.01
C LYS A 38 13.74 10.54 12.22
N HIS A 39 13.08 11.55 11.69
CA HIS A 39 11.62 11.65 11.68
C HIS A 39 11.01 10.54 10.81
N GLY A 40 9.83 10.11 11.16
CA GLY A 40 9.11 9.10 10.39
C GLY A 40 7.77 8.74 11.00
N TYR A 41 7.16 7.71 10.44
CA TYR A 41 5.85 7.22 10.87
C TYR A 41 5.84 5.71 10.86
N TRP A 42 5.09 5.11 11.77
CA TRP A 42 4.76 3.69 11.74
C TRP A 42 3.26 3.54 11.48
N LEU A 43 2.93 2.76 10.45
CA LEU A 43 1.54 2.52 10.03
C LEU A 43 1.15 1.10 10.41
N TYR A 44 0.03 0.98 11.11
CA TYR A 44 -0.41 -0.26 11.72
C TYR A 44 -1.59 -0.89 10.99
N ALA A 45 -1.49 -2.20 10.76
CA ALA A 45 -2.63 -3.07 10.47
C ALA A 45 -2.95 -3.80 11.77
N LYS A 46 -4.03 -3.43 12.43
CA LYS A 46 -4.36 -3.90 13.79
C LYS A 46 -3.19 -3.60 14.75
N ASP A 47 -2.54 -4.63 15.27
CA ASP A 47 -1.49 -4.50 16.29
C ASP A 47 -0.08 -4.48 15.70
N GLN A 48 0.06 -4.67 14.40
CA GLN A 48 1.37 -4.79 13.77
C GLN A 48 1.70 -3.55 12.94
N ALA A 49 2.86 -2.96 13.20
CA ALA A 49 3.41 -1.86 12.40
C ALA A 49 3.99 -2.42 11.11
N VAL A 50 3.14 -2.58 10.10
CA VAL A 50 3.51 -3.28 8.85
C VAL A 50 4.30 -2.41 7.89
N ILE A 51 4.15 -1.08 7.96
CA ILE A 51 4.90 -0.15 7.13
C ILE A 51 5.58 0.88 8.04
N HIS A 52 6.89 0.99 7.88
CA HIS A 52 7.70 2.02 8.52
C HIS A 52 8.07 3.04 7.47
N LEU A 53 7.92 4.31 7.79
CA LEU A 53 8.29 5.43 6.94
C LEU A 53 9.41 6.19 7.64
N THR A 54 10.54 6.40 6.95
CA THR A 54 11.71 7.07 7.51
C THR A 54 12.12 8.23 6.61
N GLU A 55 12.28 9.41 7.18
CA GLU A 55 12.75 10.58 6.44
C GLU A 55 14.20 10.41 6.00
N SER A 56 14.47 10.61 4.71
CA SER A 56 15.82 10.49 4.15
C SER A 56 15.89 11.23 2.82
N ASP A 57 16.97 11.99 2.62
CA ASP A 57 17.27 12.66 1.36
C ASP A 57 18.20 11.82 0.47
N LYS A 58 18.56 10.60 0.90
CA LYS A 58 19.55 9.77 0.21
C LYS A 58 18.94 8.76 -0.77
N HIS A 59 17.63 8.61 -0.75
CA HIS A 59 16.93 7.64 -1.57
C HIS A 59 16.27 8.32 -2.76
N VAL A 60 16.07 7.56 -3.83
CA VAL A 60 15.44 8.04 -5.06
C VAL A 60 14.06 7.40 -5.24
N PRO A 61 13.14 8.04 -6.00
CA PRO A 61 11.82 7.46 -6.25
C PRO A 61 11.92 6.09 -6.89
N ASN A 62 10.97 5.22 -6.55
CA ASN A 62 10.85 3.92 -7.19
C ASN A 62 10.43 4.08 -8.65
N THR A 63 10.84 3.12 -9.49
CA THR A 63 10.45 3.07 -10.89
C THR A 63 9.76 1.73 -11.17
N LYS A 64 8.96 1.69 -12.24
CA LYS A 64 8.27 0.46 -12.68
C LYS A 64 9.23 -0.68 -13.01
N ASN A 65 10.49 -0.39 -13.28
CA ASN A 65 11.49 -1.37 -13.71
C ASN A 65 12.42 -1.81 -12.59
N ALA A 66 12.13 -1.44 -11.34
CA ALA A 66 12.89 -1.95 -10.20
C ALA A 66 12.59 -3.43 -9.98
N TYR A 67 13.57 -4.18 -9.41
CA TYR A 67 13.40 -5.62 -9.19
C TYR A 67 12.25 -5.96 -8.23
N ILE A 68 11.99 -5.11 -7.23
CA ILE A 68 10.78 -5.26 -6.42
C ILE A 68 9.65 -4.56 -7.16
N ASP A 69 8.73 -5.35 -7.69
CA ASP A 69 7.63 -4.85 -8.53
C ASP A 69 6.49 -4.28 -7.71
N HIS A 70 6.06 -4.98 -6.68
CA HIS A 70 4.93 -4.53 -5.87
C HIS A 70 4.90 -5.19 -4.50
N ILE A 71 4.09 -4.60 -3.64
CA ILE A 71 3.75 -5.13 -2.32
C ILE A 71 2.26 -5.45 -2.35
N ALA A 72 1.87 -6.63 -1.88
CA ALA A 72 0.47 -7.05 -1.90
C ALA A 72 -0.09 -7.12 -0.48
N PHE A 73 -1.31 -6.60 -0.32
CA PHE A 73 -2.11 -6.75 0.89
C PHE A 73 -3.36 -7.56 0.57
N GLN A 74 -3.70 -8.51 1.44
CA GLN A 74 -4.94 -9.26 1.31
C GLN A 74 -6.06 -8.51 2.01
N LEU A 75 -7.11 -8.23 1.27
CA LEU A 75 -8.28 -7.49 1.75
C LEU A 75 -9.56 -8.28 1.46
N THR A 76 -10.68 -7.76 1.97
CA THR A 76 -12.02 -8.22 1.64
C THR A 76 -12.85 -7.04 1.15
N GLY A 77 -13.88 -7.30 0.31
CA GLY A 77 -14.76 -6.26 -0.20
C GLY A 77 -14.24 -5.58 -1.46
N VAL A 78 -13.98 -6.35 -2.52
CA VAL A 78 -13.39 -5.81 -3.76
C VAL A 78 -14.24 -4.70 -4.39
N ALA A 79 -15.56 -4.83 -4.38
CA ALA A 79 -16.44 -3.83 -4.99
C ALA A 79 -16.32 -2.47 -4.28
N ASP A 80 -16.32 -2.47 -2.95
CA ASP A 80 -16.17 -1.25 -2.16
C ASP A 80 -14.78 -0.65 -2.30
N PHE A 81 -13.76 -1.50 -2.38
CA PHE A 81 -12.39 -1.05 -2.57
C PHE A 81 -12.21 -0.33 -3.91
N VAL A 82 -12.74 -0.89 -4.98
CA VAL A 82 -12.68 -0.27 -6.31
C VAL A 82 -13.41 1.08 -6.31
N LYS A 83 -14.57 1.16 -5.66
CA LYS A 83 -15.28 2.44 -5.51
C LYS A 83 -14.46 3.49 -4.77
N LYS A 84 -13.75 3.06 -3.72
CA LYS A 84 -12.85 3.95 -2.97
C LYS A 84 -11.75 4.51 -3.86
N LEU A 85 -11.10 3.67 -4.67
CA LEU A 85 -10.07 4.12 -5.59
C LEU A 85 -10.62 5.09 -6.63
N GLN A 86 -11.80 4.80 -7.18
CA GLN A 86 -12.47 5.67 -8.15
C GLN A 86 -12.81 7.03 -7.54
N ALA A 87 -13.31 7.04 -6.31
CA ALA A 87 -13.68 8.28 -5.61
C ALA A 87 -12.46 9.18 -5.37
N GLN A 88 -11.27 8.61 -5.27
CA GLN A 88 -10.02 9.35 -5.06
C GLN A 88 -9.25 9.59 -6.35
N ASN A 89 -9.81 9.27 -7.50
CA ASN A 89 -9.18 9.41 -8.82
C ASN A 89 -7.84 8.66 -8.91
N ILE A 90 -7.75 7.51 -8.26
CA ILE A 90 -6.57 6.64 -8.34
C ILE A 90 -6.74 5.72 -9.54
N GLN A 91 -5.74 5.71 -10.43
CA GLN A 91 -5.71 4.78 -11.57
C GLN A 91 -5.35 3.39 -11.07
N PHE A 92 -6.05 2.37 -11.57
CA PHE A 92 -5.81 0.99 -11.18
C PHE A 92 -6.14 0.03 -12.31
N ASP A 93 -5.57 -1.15 -12.25
CA ASP A 93 -5.87 -2.27 -13.16
C ASP A 93 -6.43 -3.44 -12.34
N VAL A 94 -7.38 -4.17 -12.91
CA VAL A 94 -7.99 -5.33 -12.26
C VAL A 94 -7.68 -6.58 -13.07
N THR A 95 -7.22 -7.61 -12.40
CA THR A 95 -7.03 -8.95 -12.97
C THR A 95 -7.82 -9.96 -12.16
N TYR A 96 -8.58 -10.79 -12.83
CA TYR A 96 -9.28 -11.91 -12.18
C TYR A 96 -8.63 -13.23 -12.58
N LEU A 97 -8.22 -14.00 -11.57
CA LEU A 97 -7.62 -15.33 -11.74
C LEU A 97 -8.69 -16.39 -11.49
N SER A 98 -9.30 -16.90 -12.57
CA SER A 98 -10.45 -17.80 -12.49
C SER A 98 -10.13 -19.15 -11.85
N ASP A 99 -8.94 -19.69 -12.07
CA ASP A 99 -8.51 -20.97 -11.55
C ASP A 99 -8.34 -20.99 -10.02
N VAL A 100 -8.12 -19.83 -9.40
CA VAL A 100 -8.02 -19.70 -7.93
C VAL A 100 -9.09 -18.76 -7.35
N ASN A 101 -10.03 -18.28 -8.17
CA ASN A 101 -11.10 -17.36 -7.78
C ASN A 101 -10.56 -16.21 -6.94
N CYS A 102 -9.66 -15.43 -7.52
CA CYS A 102 -8.98 -14.35 -6.84
C CYS A 102 -8.98 -13.10 -7.72
N THR A 103 -9.33 -11.95 -7.16
CA THR A 103 -9.25 -10.67 -7.83
C THR A 103 -8.03 -9.90 -7.32
N GLN A 104 -7.23 -9.38 -8.24
CA GLN A 104 -6.06 -8.56 -7.94
C GLN A 104 -6.32 -7.16 -8.47
N VAL A 105 -6.09 -6.14 -7.64
CA VAL A 105 -6.20 -4.74 -8.03
C VAL A 105 -4.82 -4.11 -7.88
N PHE A 106 -4.27 -3.59 -8.98
CA PHE A 106 -2.91 -3.02 -9.04
C PHE A 106 -2.98 -1.52 -9.20
N PHE A 107 -2.18 -0.81 -8.46
CA PHE A 107 -2.06 0.64 -8.51
C PHE A 107 -0.70 1.06 -7.94
N ASN A 108 -0.42 2.37 -7.89
CA ASN A 108 0.86 2.87 -7.40
C ASN A 108 0.64 3.90 -6.30
N SER A 109 1.61 4.00 -5.39
CA SER A 109 1.62 5.03 -4.35
C SER A 109 2.27 6.32 -4.85
N PRO A 110 2.14 7.44 -4.10
CA PRO A 110 2.84 8.69 -4.45
C PRO A 110 4.36 8.55 -4.54
N ALA A 111 4.97 7.65 -3.77
CA ALA A 111 6.41 7.38 -3.85
C ALA A 111 6.79 6.48 -5.05
N GLY A 112 5.84 6.10 -5.89
CA GLY A 112 6.07 5.24 -7.04
C GLY A 112 6.15 3.76 -6.72
N ILE A 113 5.68 3.35 -5.55
CA ILE A 113 5.71 1.95 -5.13
C ILE A 113 4.50 1.22 -5.71
N GLY A 114 4.75 0.10 -6.40
CA GLY A 114 3.68 -0.77 -6.88
C GLY A 114 2.93 -1.42 -5.72
N LEU A 115 1.61 -1.37 -5.78
CA LEU A 115 0.73 -1.92 -4.75
C LEU A 115 -0.28 -2.85 -5.38
N GLU A 116 -0.59 -3.91 -4.65
CA GLU A 116 -1.65 -4.86 -5.02
C GLU A 116 -2.60 -5.03 -3.84
N ALA A 117 -3.90 -4.91 -4.11
CA ALA A 117 -4.93 -5.37 -3.18
C ALA A 117 -5.44 -6.72 -3.70
N ASN A 118 -5.35 -7.75 -2.88
CA ASN A 118 -5.67 -9.12 -3.25
C ASN A 118 -6.93 -9.58 -2.52
N PHE A 119 -7.91 -10.04 -3.30
CA PHE A 119 -9.23 -10.42 -2.78
C PHE A 119 -9.50 -11.89 -3.12
N LYS A 120 -9.24 -12.78 -2.17
CA LYS A 120 -9.45 -14.21 -2.33
C LYS A 120 -10.95 -14.54 -2.26
N ASN A 121 -11.40 -15.40 -3.16
CA ASN A 121 -12.79 -15.85 -3.26
C ASN A 121 -13.76 -14.70 -3.56
N GLU A 122 -13.30 -13.68 -4.26
CA GLU A 122 -14.12 -12.54 -4.67
C GLU A 122 -13.90 -12.22 -6.14
N SER A 123 -14.95 -11.76 -6.79
CA SER A 123 -14.90 -11.27 -8.16
C SER A 123 -15.74 -10.00 -8.30
N LEU A 124 -15.34 -9.12 -9.21
CA LEU A 124 -16.16 -7.98 -9.58
C LEU A 124 -17.26 -8.46 -10.50
N LYS A 125 -18.51 -8.26 -10.09
CA LYS A 125 -19.64 -8.51 -10.97
C LYS A 125 -19.80 -7.32 -11.90
N LYS A 126 -19.84 -7.60 -13.21
CA LYS A 126 -20.24 -6.57 -14.17
C LYS A 126 -21.71 -6.28 -13.96
N VAL A 127 -22.04 -5.04 -13.71
CA VAL A 127 -23.39 -4.56 -13.64
C VAL A 127 -23.86 -4.18 -15.05
#